data_d54730fbbec15a4876888a44c224dc2b
#
_entry.id   d54730fbbec15a4876888a44c224dc2b
#
_cell.length_a   1.000
_cell.length_b   1.000
_cell.length_c   1.000
_cell.angle_alpha   90.00
_cell.angle_beta   90.00
_cell.angle_gamma   90.00
#
_symmetry.space_group_name_H-M   'P 1'
#
loop_
_entity.id
_entity.type
_entity.pdbx_description
1 polymer ?
#
loop_
_entity_poly.entity_id
_entity_poly.type
_entity_poly.pdbx_seq_one_letter_code
_entity_poly.pdbx_strand_id
1 'polypeptide(L)'
;EYIWYRPDLMRQKVGCVPHTKEFFDVPEKLVTQRVNSSRQLLVAYDDQQNYFLDTTNVSNYSTWDGRTPLKYLCGLLNSKVINFWYCKKYLMPTIGGYELHSIPIKTVADYTPFITLINEAILLAQQNNYKVLNLKMSEIDKVVYSIYGLTDAEIKIIEQSI
;
A
#
# COMPACT_ATOMS: atom_id res chain seq x y z
N GLU A 1 8.49 1.82 -24.93
CA GLU A 1 8.55 3.31 -25.01
C GLU A 1 9.43 3.83 -23.89
N TYR A 2 10.30 4.83 -24.22
CA TYR A 2 11.15 5.48 -23.23
C TYR A 2 10.54 6.84 -22.89
N ILE A 3 10.43 7.16 -21.59
CA ILE A 3 10.00 8.47 -21.13
C ILE A 3 11.25 9.31 -20.86
N TRP A 4 11.35 10.46 -21.53
CA TRP A 4 12.39 11.43 -21.24
C TRP A 4 11.93 12.38 -20.15
N TYR A 5 12.22 12.02 -18.89
CA TYR A 5 11.83 12.81 -17.72
C TYR A 5 12.67 14.09 -17.63
N ARG A 6 12.02 15.24 -17.80
CA ARG A 6 12.63 16.59 -17.80
C ARG A 6 11.95 17.48 -16.75
N PRO A 7 12.29 17.30 -15.46
CA PRO A 7 11.70 18.10 -14.37
C PRO A 7 12.02 19.60 -14.49
N ASP A 8 13.14 19.94 -15.10
CA ASP A 8 13.54 21.32 -15.44
C ASP A 8 12.54 22.01 -16.39
N LEU A 9 12.10 21.34 -17.43
CA LEU A 9 11.08 21.85 -18.34
C LEU A 9 9.69 21.85 -17.71
N MET A 10 9.36 20.81 -16.93
CA MET A 10 8.06 20.70 -16.26
C MET A 10 7.84 21.83 -15.26
N ARG A 11 8.88 22.26 -14.52
CA ARG A 11 8.81 23.39 -13.57
C ARG A 11 8.51 24.73 -14.24
N GLN A 12 8.73 24.87 -15.54
CA GLN A 12 8.40 26.10 -16.28
C GLN A 12 6.90 26.26 -16.47
N LYS A 13 6.12 25.18 -16.34
CA LYS A 13 4.66 25.22 -16.41
C LYS A 13 4.09 25.60 -15.05
N VAL A 14 3.27 26.65 -15.03
CA VAL A 14 2.58 27.13 -13.80
C VAL A 14 1.79 26.00 -13.14
N GLY A 15 2.00 25.81 -11.83
CA GLY A 15 1.31 24.78 -11.04
C GLY A 15 1.91 23.38 -11.16
N CYS A 16 2.95 23.17 -11.96
CA CYS A 16 3.62 21.88 -12.07
C CYS A 16 4.81 21.81 -11.09
N VAL A 17 4.73 20.86 -10.14
CA VAL A 17 5.78 20.59 -9.16
C VAL A 17 6.25 19.14 -9.33
N PRO A 18 7.11 18.85 -10.33
CA PRO A 18 7.60 17.49 -10.55
C PRO A 18 8.52 17.07 -9.41
N HIS A 19 8.41 15.80 -9.02
CA HIS A 19 9.39 15.20 -8.13
C HIS A 19 10.78 15.15 -8.76
N THR A 20 11.81 15.03 -7.95
CA THR A 20 13.17 14.82 -8.45
C THR A 20 13.35 13.36 -8.90
N LYS A 21 14.41 13.11 -9.68
CA LYS A 21 14.69 11.74 -10.15
C LYS A 21 14.94 10.79 -8.98
N GLU A 22 15.61 11.26 -7.94
CA GLU A 22 15.91 10.51 -6.72
C GLU A 22 14.65 10.00 -6.00
N PHE A 23 13.54 10.69 -6.11
CA PHE A 23 12.25 10.24 -5.58
C PHE A 23 11.79 8.92 -6.23
N PHE A 24 12.06 8.75 -7.51
CA PHE A 24 11.68 7.55 -8.27
C PHE A 24 12.73 6.44 -8.21
N ASP A 25 14.02 6.80 -8.09
CA ASP A 25 15.15 5.88 -8.12
C ASP A 25 15.44 5.23 -6.73
N VAL A 26 14.50 5.33 -5.80
CA VAL A 26 14.64 4.63 -4.50
C VAL A 26 14.64 3.12 -4.69
N PRO A 27 15.39 2.37 -3.85
CA PRO A 27 15.53 0.91 -3.98
C PRO A 27 14.21 0.17 -3.77
N GLU A 28 13.30 0.74 -2.98
CA GLU A 28 11.99 0.16 -2.72
C GLU A 28 10.91 1.24 -2.55
N LYS A 29 9.70 0.93 -2.97
CA LYS A 29 8.54 1.81 -2.85
C LYS A 29 7.24 1.02 -2.84
N LEU A 30 6.17 1.66 -2.35
CA LEU A 30 4.80 1.17 -2.48
C LEU A 30 4.11 1.88 -3.62
N VAL A 31 3.30 1.13 -4.35
CA VAL A 31 2.50 1.62 -5.47
C VAL A 31 1.04 1.31 -5.18
N THR A 32 0.25 2.35 -4.98
CA THR A 32 -1.18 2.23 -4.69
C THR A 32 -1.99 2.63 -5.93
N GLN A 33 -2.93 1.80 -6.34
CA GLN A 33 -3.87 2.14 -7.40
C GLN A 33 -4.70 3.37 -7.00
N ARG A 34 -4.67 4.42 -7.82
CA ARG A 34 -5.32 5.70 -7.51
C ARG A 34 -6.82 5.70 -7.74
N VAL A 35 -7.28 5.04 -8.79
CA VAL A 35 -8.71 4.99 -9.15
C VAL A 35 -9.17 3.54 -9.14
N ASN A 36 -10.18 3.24 -8.33
CA ASN A 36 -10.64 1.88 -8.11
C ASN A 36 -12.13 1.89 -7.77
N SER A 37 -12.94 1.21 -8.58
CA SER A 37 -14.39 1.14 -8.39
C SER A 37 -14.81 0.37 -7.13
N SER A 38 -13.98 -0.58 -6.66
CA SER A 38 -14.22 -1.30 -5.41
C SER A 38 -13.96 -0.46 -4.16
N ARG A 39 -13.31 0.71 -4.33
CA ARG A 39 -12.87 1.58 -3.22
C ARG A 39 -11.93 0.92 -2.21
N GLN A 40 -11.35 -0.22 -2.56
CA GLN A 40 -10.37 -0.91 -1.74
C GLN A 40 -8.96 -0.41 -2.06
N LEU A 41 -8.09 -0.42 -1.06
CA LEU A 41 -6.68 -0.20 -1.28
C LEU A 41 -6.08 -1.42 -1.97
N LEU A 42 -5.42 -1.18 -3.11
CA LEU A 42 -4.62 -2.19 -3.81
C LEU A 42 -3.19 -1.66 -3.85
N VAL A 43 -2.32 -2.27 -3.07
CA VAL A 43 -0.96 -1.80 -2.85
C VAL A 43 0.03 -2.87 -3.27
N ALA A 44 0.91 -2.53 -4.20
CA ALA A 44 2.03 -3.37 -4.62
C ALA A 44 3.33 -2.87 -4.00
N TYR A 45 4.25 -3.81 -3.75
CA TYR A 45 5.62 -3.51 -3.36
C TYR A 45 6.52 -3.60 -4.61
N ASP A 46 7.28 -2.55 -4.87
CA ASP A 46 8.24 -2.46 -5.99
C ASP A 46 9.67 -2.32 -5.46
N ASP A 47 10.51 -3.30 -5.79
CA ASP A 47 11.96 -3.32 -5.55
C ASP A 47 12.76 -3.38 -6.86
N GLN A 48 12.10 -3.12 -8.00
CA GLN A 48 12.68 -3.13 -9.34
C GLN A 48 12.92 -1.72 -9.89
N GLN A 49 12.72 -0.70 -9.07
CA GLN A 49 12.85 0.70 -9.46
C GLN A 49 11.99 1.10 -10.68
N ASN A 50 10.79 0.49 -10.82
CA ASN A 50 9.88 0.82 -11.90
C ASN A 50 9.36 2.26 -11.78
N TYR A 51 9.05 2.87 -12.93
CA TYR A 51 8.39 4.17 -13.02
C TYR A 51 6.90 3.97 -13.29
N PHE A 52 6.07 4.73 -12.62
CA PHE A 52 4.61 4.60 -12.67
C PHE A 52 3.97 5.90 -13.16
N LEU A 53 2.80 5.75 -13.81
CA LEU A 53 2.01 6.88 -14.30
C LEU A 53 1.15 7.49 -13.17
N ASP A 54 0.50 8.60 -13.45
CA ASP A 54 -0.37 9.35 -12.55
C ASP A 54 -1.66 8.62 -12.12
N THR A 55 -1.92 7.45 -12.69
CA THR A 55 -2.99 6.53 -12.27
C THR A 55 -2.65 5.78 -10.98
N THR A 56 -1.45 5.98 -10.44
CA THR A 56 -0.97 5.39 -9.20
C THR A 56 -0.42 6.44 -8.24
N ASN A 57 -0.47 6.16 -6.95
CA ASN A 57 0.26 6.89 -5.92
C ASN A 57 1.52 6.09 -5.57
N VAL A 58 2.65 6.77 -5.57
CA VAL A 58 3.94 6.19 -5.17
C VAL A 58 4.29 6.69 -3.78
N SER A 59 4.60 5.78 -2.87
CA SER A 59 5.06 6.08 -1.52
C SER A 59 6.40 5.41 -1.25
N ASN A 60 7.31 6.11 -0.62
CA ASN A 60 8.60 5.60 -0.19
C ASN A 60 8.85 5.96 1.29
N TYR A 61 9.99 5.58 1.85
CA TYR A 61 10.32 5.89 3.25
C TYR A 61 10.17 7.36 3.60
N SER A 62 10.63 8.27 2.74
CA SER A 62 10.61 9.70 3.02
C SER A 62 9.21 10.31 2.96
N THR A 63 8.31 9.70 2.19
CA THR A 63 6.91 10.15 2.07
C THR A 63 6.00 9.55 3.12
N TRP A 64 6.48 8.59 3.91
CA TRP A 64 5.74 8.00 5.02
C TRP A 64 6.24 8.56 6.36
N ASP A 65 6.94 7.80 7.17
CA ASP A 65 7.46 8.23 8.48
C ASP A 65 8.97 8.03 8.65
N GLY A 66 9.62 7.48 7.63
CA GLY A 66 11.04 7.15 7.61
C GLY A 66 11.48 6.05 8.59
N ARG A 67 10.53 5.32 9.19
CA ARG A 67 10.81 4.32 10.24
C ARG A 67 10.11 2.99 10.01
N THR A 68 8.86 3.02 9.58
CA THR A 68 8.06 1.80 9.39
C THR A 68 8.47 1.10 8.09
N PRO A 69 8.84 -0.19 8.12
CA PRO A 69 9.23 -0.93 6.92
C PRO A 69 8.14 -0.94 5.85
N LEU A 70 8.48 -0.67 4.59
CA LEU A 70 7.51 -0.60 3.51
C LEU A 70 6.77 -1.93 3.28
N LYS A 71 7.43 -3.07 3.48
CA LYS A 71 6.77 -4.38 3.40
C LYS A 71 5.72 -4.56 4.49
N TYR A 72 5.97 -4.06 5.70
CA TYR A 72 4.97 -4.05 6.76
C TYR A 72 3.76 -3.20 6.37
N LEU A 73 3.99 -2.00 5.86
CA LEU A 73 2.93 -1.12 5.35
C LEU A 73 2.17 -1.78 4.19
N CYS A 74 2.85 -2.44 3.26
CA CYS A 74 2.22 -3.18 2.17
C CYS A 74 1.20 -4.19 2.68
N GLY A 75 1.57 -4.99 3.68
CA GLY A 75 0.66 -5.96 4.29
C GLY A 75 -0.52 -5.33 5.01
N LEU A 76 -0.27 -4.30 5.82
CA LEU A 76 -1.34 -3.59 6.52
C LEU A 76 -2.34 -2.96 5.54
N LEU A 77 -1.85 -2.24 4.54
CA LEU A 77 -2.69 -1.51 3.58
C LEU A 77 -3.57 -2.44 2.72
N ASN A 78 -3.12 -3.68 2.48
CA ASN A 78 -3.91 -4.69 1.78
C ASN A 78 -4.81 -5.51 2.71
N SER A 79 -4.71 -5.35 4.04
CA SER A 79 -5.52 -6.12 4.99
C SER A 79 -7.00 -5.71 4.99
N LYS A 80 -7.86 -6.63 5.39
CA LYS A 80 -9.29 -6.38 5.56
C LYS A 80 -9.57 -5.28 6.59
N VAL A 81 -8.79 -5.19 7.67
CA VAL A 81 -8.97 -4.15 8.70
C VAL A 81 -8.86 -2.75 8.10
N ILE A 82 -7.76 -2.52 7.38
CA ILE A 82 -7.51 -1.20 6.79
C ILE A 82 -8.49 -0.91 5.65
N ASN A 83 -8.80 -1.92 4.83
CA ASN A 83 -9.78 -1.77 3.77
C ASN A 83 -11.19 -1.49 4.30
N PHE A 84 -11.61 -2.19 5.36
CA PHE A 84 -12.88 -1.91 6.04
C PHE A 84 -12.93 -0.47 6.56
N TRP A 85 -11.91 -0.05 7.30
CA TRP A 85 -11.82 1.31 7.81
C TRP A 85 -11.86 2.35 6.68
N TYR A 86 -11.08 2.12 5.61
CA TYR A 86 -11.00 3.00 4.46
C TYR A 86 -12.35 3.15 3.77
N CYS A 87 -13.03 2.04 3.46
CA CYS A 87 -14.35 2.03 2.81
C CYS A 87 -15.43 2.70 3.67
N LYS A 88 -15.33 2.66 5.00
CA LYS A 88 -16.29 3.34 5.89
C LYS A 88 -16.03 4.84 5.98
N LYS A 89 -14.78 5.26 5.87
CA LYS A 89 -14.39 6.67 6.00
C LYS A 89 -14.50 7.44 4.68
N TYR A 90 -14.15 6.80 3.58
CA TYR A 90 -14.10 7.46 2.27
C TYR A 90 -15.08 6.85 1.28
N LEU A 91 -15.88 7.70 0.63
CA LEU A 91 -16.90 7.30 -0.32
C LEU A 91 -16.46 7.44 -1.78
N MET A 92 -15.35 8.15 -2.02
CA MET A 92 -14.84 8.44 -3.36
C MET A 92 -14.00 7.27 -3.91
N PRO A 93 -14.10 6.98 -5.22
CA PRO A 93 -13.29 5.94 -5.84
C PRO A 93 -11.82 6.34 -6.07
N THR A 94 -11.49 7.62 -5.82
CA THR A 94 -10.14 8.15 -6.01
C THR A 94 -9.38 8.17 -4.69
N ILE A 95 -8.22 7.56 -4.67
CA ILE A 95 -7.30 7.49 -3.54
C ILE A 95 -6.18 8.50 -3.77
N GLY A 96 -6.06 9.48 -2.89
CA GLY A 96 -5.00 10.49 -2.93
C GLY A 96 -4.03 10.37 -1.76
N GLY A 97 -3.00 11.21 -1.75
CA GLY A 97 -2.02 11.24 -0.68
C GLY A 97 -2.63 11.60 0.68
N TYR A 98 -3.62 12.49 0.71
CA TYR A 98 -4.30 12.89 1.94
C TYR A 98 -5.00 11.69 2.61
N GLU A 99 -5.74 10.89 1.82
CA GLU A 99 -6.43 9.70 2.31
C GLU A 99 -5.43 8.67 2.83
N LEU A 100 -4.34 8.42 2.11
CA LEU A 100 -3.29 7.49 2.52
C LEU A 100 -2.62 7.91 3.84
N HIS A 101 -2.28 9.19 3.99
CA HIS A 101 -1.68 9.71 5.22
C HIS A 101 -2.61 9.69 6.44
N SER A 102 -3.91 9.61 6.23
CA SER A 102 -4.90 9.55 7.32
C SER A 102 -5.12 8.15 7.87
N ILE A 103 -4.56 7.12 7.24
CA ILE A 103 -4.73 5.71 7.65
C ILE A 103 -4.07 5.49 9.02
N PRO A 104 -4.79 4.92 10.01
CA PRO A 104 -4.26 4.71 11.36
C PRO A 104 -3.30 3.51 11.38
N ILE A 105 -2.02 3.74 11.10
CA ILE A 105 -0.99 2.71 11.12
C ILE A 105 -0.58 2.40 12.57
N LYS A 106 -0.76 1.15 12.97
CA LYS A 106 -0.27 0.65 14.25
C LYS A 106 1.11 0.03 14.09
N THR A 107 2.07 0.47 14.89
CA THR A 107 3.44 -0.07 14.90
C THR A 107 3.56 -1.22 15.90
N VAL A 108 4.54 -2.09 15.69
CA VAL A 108 4.87 -3.23 16.55
C VAL A 108 6.34 -3.17 16.96
N ALA A 109 6.71 -3.86 18.03
CA ALA A 109 8.09 -3.89 18.52
C ALA A 109 9.03 -4.66 17.58
N ASP A 110 8.54 -5.73 16.96
CA ASP A 110 9.27 -6.54 15.98
C ASP A 110 8.40 -6.75 14.73
N TYR A 111 8.89 -6.26 13.60
CA TYR A 111 8.23 -6.40 12.30
C TYR A 111 8.57 -7.72 11.59
N THR A 112 9.62 -8.43 12.03
CA THR A 112 10.20 -9.58 11.31
C THR A 112 9.17 -10.68 11.02
N PRO A 113 8.35 -11.14 11.99
CA PRO A 113 7.39 -12.22 11.72
C PRO A 113 6.36 -11.83 10.66
N PHE A 114 5.86 -10.61 10.71
CA PHE A 114 4.89 -10.11 9.75
C PHE A 114 5.50 -9.93 8.36
N ILE A 115 6.72 -9.37 8.27
CA ILE A 115 7.44 -9.18 7.00
C ILE A 115 7.72 -10.53 6.33
N THR A 116 7.96 -11.60 7.09
CA THR A 116 8.13 -12.95 6.54
C THR A 116 6.87 -13.41 5.79
N LEU A 117 5.69 -13.24 6.37
CA LEU A 117 4.43 -13.55 5.71
C LEU A 117 4.22 -12.70 4.43
N ILE A 118 4.59 -11.43 4.48
CA ILE A 118 4.46 -10.53 3.32
C ILE A 118 5.42 -10.92 2.21
N ASN A 119 6.67 -11.33 2.51
CA ASN A 119 7.58 -11.84 1.50
C ASN A 119 7.03 -13.08 0.79
N GLU A 120 6.42 -14.01 1.51
CA GLU A 120 5.76 -15.18 0.92
C GLU A 120 4.58 -14.76 0.02
N ALA A 121 3.76 -13.80 0.46
CA ALA A 121 2.64 -13.29 -0.33
C ALA A 121 3.13 -12.60 -1.62
N ILE A 122 4.19 -11.80 -1.57
CA ILE A 122 4.81 -11.17 -2.74
C ILE A 122 5.29 -12.23 -3.73
N LEU A 123 5.99 -13.27 -3.28
CA LEU A 123 6.45 -14.36 -4.15
C LEU A 123 5.28 -15.10 -4.81
N LEU A 124 4.21 -15.38 -4.07
CA LEU A 124 3.01 -16.02 -4.62
C LEU A 124 2.33 -15.15 -5.66
N ALA A 125 2.29 -13.83 -5.46
CA ALA A 125 1.76 -12.89 -6.44
C ALA A 125 2.60 -12.86 -7.72
N GLN A 126 3.92 -12.84 -7.61
CA GLN A 126 4.86 -12.88 -8.74
C GLN A 126 4.73 -14.18 -9.55
N GLN A 127 4.42 -15.29 -8.89
CA GLN A 127 4.17 -16.59 -9.51
C GLN A 127 2.74 -16.73 -10.08
N ASN A 128 1.89 -15.72 -9.96
CA ASN A 128 0.46 -15.76 -10.31
C ASN A 128 -0.32 -16.87 -9.59
N ASN A 129 0.14 -17.31 -8.42
CA ASN A 129 -0.50 -18.36 -7.62
C ASN A 129 -1.58 -17.76 -6.70
N TYR A 130 -2.63 -17.21 -7.30
CA TYR A 130 -3.67 -16.48 -6.57
C TYR A 130 -4.45 -17.34 -5.58
N LYS A 131 -4.59 -18.66 -5.83
CA LYS A 131 -5.29 -19.56 -4.91
C LYS A 131 -4.56 -19.65 -3.56
N VAL A 132 -3.23 -19.84 -3.59
CA VAL A 132 -2.43 -19.93 -2.37
C VAL A 132 -2.22 -18.53 -1.77
N LEU A 133 -2.09 -17.50 -2.62
CA LEU A 133 -2.01 -16.11 -2.17
C LEU A 133 -3.23 -15.73 -1.31
N ASN A 134 -4.45 -16.08 -1.72
CA ASN A 134 -5.65 -15.78 -0.95
C ASN A 134 -5.64 -16.45 0.44
N LEU A 135 -5.12 -17.67 0.55
CA LEU A 135 -4.93 -18.32 1.84
C LEU A 135 -3.90 -17.58 2.69
N LYS A 136 -2.80 -17.15 2.08
CA LYS A 136 -1.76 -16.37 2.76
C LYS A 136 -2.29 -15.00 3.22
N MET A 137 -3.10 -14.34 2.42
CA MET A 137 -3.76 -13.09 2.82
C MET A 137 -4.68 -13.29 4.02
N SER A 138 -5.37 -14.42 4.12
CA SER A 138 -6.19 -14.75 5.31
C SER A 138 -5.33 -14.98 6.56
N GLU A 139 -4.11 -15.50 6.44
CA GLU A 139 -3.16 -15.60 7.57
C GLU A 139 -2.69 -14.21 7.99
N ILE A 140 -2.36 -13.35 7.02
CA ILE A 140 -1.98 -11.95 7.25
C ILE A 140 -3.09 -11.20 7.98
N ASP A 141 -4.34 -11.34 7.55
CA ASP A 141 -5.51 -10.71 8.19
C ASP A 141 -5.62 -11.10 9.67
N LYS A 142 -5.43 -12.38 10.03
CA LYS A 142 -5.45 -12.83 11.43
C LYS A 142 -4.38 -12.15 12.27
N VAL A 143 -3.17 -11.98 11.72
CA VAL A 143 -2.10 -11.26 12.42
C VAL A 143 -2.48 -9.79 12.59
N VAL A 144 -3.07 -9.16 11.56
CA VAL A 144 -3.51 -7.77 11.62
C VAL A 144 -4.64 -7.60 12.64
N TYR A 145 -5.60 -8.53 12.73
CA TYR A 145 -6.63 -8.51 13.78
C TYR A 145 -6.01 -8.47 15.17
N SER A 146 -5.00 -9.30 15.41
CA SER A 146 -4.26 -9.31 16.67
C SER A 146 -3.49 -8.00 16.91
N ILE A 147 -2.82 -7.46 15.90
CA ILE A 147 -2.10 -6.18 15.98
C ILE A 147 -3.04 -5.05 16.41
N TYR A 148 -4.26 -5.02 15.85
CA TYR A 148 -5.26 -4.00 16.19
C TYR A 148 -6.04 -4.32 17.47
N GLY A 149 -5.89 -5.53 18.02
CA GLY A 149 -6.56 -5.96 19.26
C GLY A 149 -8.07 -6.10 19.09
N LEU A 150 -8.50 -6.61 17.92
CA LEU A 150 -9.91 -6.74 17.61
C LEU A 150 -10.54 -7.93 18.34
N THR A 151 -11.77 -7.76 18.76
CA THR A 151 -12.62 -8.82 19.33
C THR A 151 -13.22 -9.69 18.24
N ASP A 152 -13.64 -10.92 18.55
CA ASP A 152 -14.30 -11.82 17.60
C ASP A 152 -15.56 -11.18 16.98
N ALA A 153 -16.29 -10.36 17.71
CA ALA A 153 -17.47 -9.66 17.21
C ALA A 153 -17.09 -8.62 16.15
N GLU A 154 -16.01 -7.85 16.37
CA GLU A 154 -15.50 -6.88 15.39
C GLU A 154 -14.94 -7.57 14.15
N ILE A 155 -14.18 -8.65 14.33
CA ILE A 155 -13.67 -9.47 13.21
C ILE A 155 -14.84 -9.95 12.34
N LYS A 156 -15.90 -10.47 12.96
CA LYS A 156 -17.09 -10.94 12.22
C LYS A 156 -17.74 -9.82 11.40
N ILE A 157 -17.81 -8.60 11.94
CA ILE A 157 -18.35 -7.44 11.21
C ILE A 157 -17.48 -7.13 9.98
N ILE A 158 -16.16 -7.14 10.15
CA ILE A 158 -15.22 -6.88 9.05
C ILE A 158 -15.35 -7.95 7.97
N GLU A 159 -15.32 -9.25 8.35
CA GLU A 159 -15.40 -10.38 7.42
C GLU A 159 -16.72 -10.42 6.62
N GLN A 160 -17.80 -9.87 7.17
CA GLN A 160 -19.10 -9.79 6.47
C GLN A 160 -19.25 -8.55 5.59
N SER A 161 -18.30 -7.59 5.68
CA SER A 161 -18.42 -6.30 5.02
C SER A 161 -17.52 -6.15 3.79
N ILE A 162 -16.56 -7.08 3.59
CA ILE A 162 -15.55 -7.02 2.52
C ILE A 162 -15.51 -8.32 1.73
#